data_8fc9dda474357b4ee862511a4917a9ac
#
_entry.id   8fc9dda474357b4ee862511a4917a9ac
#
_cell.length_a   1.000
_cell.length_b   1.000
_cell.length_c   1.000
_cell.angle_alpha   90.00
_cell.angle_beta   90.00
_cell.angle_gamma   90.00
#
_symmetry.space_group_name_H-M   'P 1'
#
loop_
_entity.id
_entity.type
_entity.pdbx_description
1 polymer ?
#
loop_
_entity_poly.entity_id
_entity_poly.type
_entity_poly.pdbx_seq_one_letter_code
_entity_poly.pdbx_strand_id
1 'polypeptide(L)'
;MTQKVDIQLDAGDRIVFLGDSITQAGSRPGGYVDLFRESIDRFSDPSEVEVIASGMSGDRVPNCLARLERDVLSHRPAWVVVYAGVNDVWHSTRGEGTDAEEFRESLHEIVTRCQDHGARVCLVTPGLIGEKTDGSNSLDAQLDAYSDIVREVADLADSHLVDLRVELLSHLRKINPVGRPHSIITTDGVHLNASGNQFVSGVFSRFFGFDEGPADSKILRHIVLFRFRPETTAATKARLDDAFMQLKTKIPEVISIEAGTNNSPEGLSDGFTHGYVVTFRSENDRALYLPHPEHQKFVTLVKPHLEKALVFDFMTEADQGIDSSISSSD
;
A
#
# COMPACT_ATOMS: atom_id res chain seq x y z
N MET A 1 -10.48 -7.32 13.95
CA MET A 1 -9.70 -6.58 14.98
C MET A 1 -8.39 -7.32 15.14
N THR A 2 -7.31 -6.82 14.57
CA THR A 2 -5.96 -7.37 14.74
C THR A 2 -5.60 -7.19 16.22
N GLN A 3 -5.48 -8.26 16.97
CA GLN A 3 -4.90 -8.20 18.31
C GLN A 3 -3.50 -7.60 18.14
N LYS A 4 -3.20 -6.55 18.91
CA LYS A 4 -1.86 -6.00 19.00
C LYS A 4 -1.04 -7.07 19.73
N VAL A 5 -0.35 -7.91 18.96
CA VAL A 5 0.59 -8.89 19.49
C VAL A 5 1.85 -8.10 19.84
N ASP A 6 2.30 -8.24 21.08
CA ASP A 6 3.58 -7.65 21.48
C ASP A 6 4.69 -8.53 20.87
N ILE A 7 5.07 -8.21 19.64
CA ILE A 7 6.10 -8.94 18.90
C ILE A 7 7.45 -8.37 19.33
N GLN A 8 8.17 -9.13 20.12
CA GLN A 8 9.54 -8.83 20.46
C GLN A 8 10.46 -9.50 19.42
N LEU A 9 11.27 -8.69 18.75
CA LEU A 9 12.39 -9.16 17.92
C LEU A 9 13.68 -8.94 18.67
N ASP A 10 14.53 -9.95 18.65
CA ASP A 10 15.85 -9.90 19.28
C ASP A 10 16.93 -9.63 18.23
N ALA A 11 18.07 -9.10 18.69
CA ALA A 11 19.24 -8.90 17.82
C ALA A 11 19.71 -10.23 17.22
N GLY A 12 19.85 -10.26 15.89
CA GLY A 12 20.20 -11.45 15.13
C GLY A 12 19.02 -12.28 14.65
N ASP A 13 17.79 -11.87 14.95
CA ASP A 13 16.59 -12.51 14.42
C ASP A 13 16.52 -12.41 12.88
N ARG A 14 15.99 -13.48 12.28
CA ARG A 14 15.72 -13.53 10.85
C ARG A 14 14.23 -13.65 10.59
N ILE A 15 13.72 -12.79 9.72
CA ILE A 15 12.35 -12.83 9.21
C ILE A 15 12.41 -13.32 7.77
N VAL A 16 11.84 -14.49 7.46
CA VAL A 16 11.79 -15.01 6.09
C VAL A 16 10.37 -14.86 5.55
N PHE A 17 10.24 -14.15 4.43
CA PHE A 17 9.00 -14.07 3.66
C PHE A 17 9.00 -15.19 2.61
N LEU A 18 8.17 -16.19 2.81
CA LEU A 18 7.89 -17.28 1.86
C LEU A 18 6.67 -16.92 1.02
N GLY A 19 6.79 -16.96 -0.31
CA GLY A 19 5.68 -16.61 -1.18
C GLY A 19 5.95 -16.81 -2.67
N ASP A 20 5.12 -16.21 -3.47
CA ASP A 20 5.10 -16.33 -4.92
C ASP A 20 5.76 -15.13 -5.65
N SER A 21 5.23 -14.77 -6.85
CA SER A 21 5.70 -13.62 -7.65
C SER A 21 5.55 -12.28 -6.94
N ILE A 22 4.56 -12.13 -6.07
CA ILE A 22 4.34 -10.90 -5.30
C ILE A 22 5.49 -10.71 -4.32
N THR A 23 5.89 -11.75 -3.60
CA THR A 23 7.05 -11.74 -2.70
C THR A 23 8.36 -11.61 -3.46
N GLN A 24 8.49 -12.27 -4.62
CA GLN A 24 9.67 -12.13 -5.47
C GLN A 24 9.85 -10.68 -5.97
N ALA A 25 8.78 -10.05 -6.45
CA ALA A 25 8.79 -8.64 -6.83
C ALA A 25 8.97 -7.72 -5.62
N GLY A 26 8.42 -8.09 -4.49
CA GLY A 26 8.51 -7.39 -3.21
C GLY A 26 9.94 -7.21 -2.68
N SER A 27 10.88 -8.05 -3.10
CA SER A 27 12.31 -7.93 -2.73
C SER A 27 13.09 -6.90 -3.53
N ARG A 28 12.53 -6.39 -4.63
CA ARG A 28 13.17 -5.38 -5.49
C ARG A 28 13.06 -3.99 -4.85
N PRO A 29 13.92 -3.03 -5.23
CA PRO A 29 13.81 -1.65 -4.74
C PRO A 29 12.39 -1.09 -4.88
N GLY A 30 11.82 -0.59 -3.77
CA GLY A 30 10.44 -0.10 -3.69
C GLY A 30 9.37 -1.19 -3.61
N GLY A 31 9.73 -2.46 -3.54
CA GLY A 31 8.82 -3.57 -3.26
C GLY A 31 8.49 -3.68 -1.76
N TYR A 32 7.41 -4.35 -1.41
CA TYR A 32 6.90 -4.33 -0.03
C TYR A 32 7.87 -4.93 1.01
N VAL A 33 8.69 -5.92 0.65
CA VAL A 33 9.71 -6.47 1.55
C VAL A 33 10.88 -5.50 1.71
N ASP A 34 11.27 -4.83 0.63
CA ASP A 34 12.31 -3.80 0.64
C ASP A 34 11.90 -2.60 1.51
N LEU A 35 10.69 -2.10 1.31
CA LEU A 35 10.11 -1.03 2.15
C LEU A 35 9.94 -1.45 3.61
N PHE A 36 9.64 -2.73 3.88
CA PHE A 36 9.58 -3.26 5.23
C PHE A 36 10.97 -3.29 5.89
N ARG A 37 12.04 -3.64 5.16
CA ARG A 37 13.42 -3.49 5.67
C ARG A 37 13.74 -2.06 6.05
N GLU A 38 13.39 -1.11 5.16
CA GLU A 38 13.57 0.31 5.46
C GLU A 38 12.82 0.76 6.73
N SER A 39 11.67 0.16 7.02
CA SER A 39 10.93 0.44 8.26
C SER A 39 11.71 -0.07 9.47
N ILE A 40 12.24 -1.29 9.43
CA ILE A 40 13.07 -1.83 10.51
C ILE A 40 14.30 -0.95 10.74
N ASP A 41 15.01 -0.56 9.68
CA ASP A 41 16.21 0.28 9.75
C ASP A 41 15.97 1.66 10.39
N ARG A 42 14.72 2.15 10.36
CA ARG A 42 14.35 3.42 11.04
C ARG A 42 14.13 3.27 12.54
N PHE A 43 13.70 2.10 13.00
CA PHE A 43 13.24 1.88 14.38
C PHE A 43 14.20 1.03 15.21
N SER A 44 15.15 0.34 14.59
CA SER A 44 16.15 -0.50 15.23
C SER A 44 17.53 -0.29 14.61
N ASP A 45 18.59 -0.76 15.28
CA ASP A 45 19.90 -0.83 14.64
C ASP A 45 19.82 -1.76 13.42
N PRO A 46 20.16 -1.31 12.20
CA PRO A 46 20.05 -2.11 10.97
C PRO A 46 20.79 -3.44 10.99
N SER A 47 21.76 -3.58 11.91
CA SER A 47 22.53 -4.81 12.09
C SER A 47 21.81 -5.89 12.91
N GLU A 48 20.64 -5.61 13.47
CA GLU A 48 20.01 -6.48 14.46
C GLU A 48 18.99 -7.47 13.88
N VAL A 49 18.29 -7.14 12.79
CA VAL A 49 17.28 -8.00 12.20
C VAL A 49 17.50 -8.19 10.70
N GLU A 50 17.62 -9.44 10.27
CA GLU A 50 17.77 -9.77 8.85
C GLU A 50 16.43 -10.13 8.23
N VAL A 51 16.03 -9.47 7.12
CA VAL A 51 14.83 -9.79 6.36
C VAL A 51 15.19 -10.47 5.04
N ILE A 52 14.68 -11.68 4.84
CA ILE A 52 14.97 -12.53 3.68
C ILE A 52 13.67 -12.73 2.88
N ALA A 53 13.71 -12.47 1.57
CA ALA A 53 12.59 -12.76 0.68
C ALA A 53 12.84 -14.07 -0.08
N SER A 54 11.98 -15.05 0.16
CA SER A 54 11.95 -16.33 -0.54
C SER A 54 10.68 -16.42 -1.39
N GLY A 55 10.59 -15.54 -2.40
CA GLY A 55 9.51 -15.53 -3.38
C GLY A 55 9.91 -16.20 -4.69
N MET A 56 8.99 -17.00 -5.28
CA MET A 56 9.21 -17.61 -6.59
C MET A 56 7.95 -17.45 -7.45
N SER A 57 8.12 -16.88 -8.63
CA SER A 57 7.02 -16.60 -9.55
C SER A 57 6.25 -17.87 -9.93
N GLY A 58 4.93 -17.82 -9.84
CA GLY A 58 4.04 -18.92 -10.18
C GLY A 58 3.86 -19.96 -9.09
N ASP A 59 4.59 -19.87 -7.96
CA ASP A 59 4.43 -20.82 -6.87
C ASP A 59 3.03 -20.81 -6.28
N ARG A 60 2.55 -22.00 -6.01
CA ARG A 60 1.37 -22.32 -5.19
C ARG A 60 1.85 -22.84 -3.85
N VAL A 61 0.94 -22.97 -2.88
CA VAL A 61 1.32 -23.41 -1.52
C VAL A 61 2.06 -24.76 -1.52
N PRO A 62 1.67 -25.80 -2.29
CA PRO A 62 2.47 -27.02 -2.40
C PRO A 62 3.90 -26.81 -2.94
N ASN A 63 4.11 -25.84 -3.86
CA ASN A 63 5.44 -25.51 -4.35
C ASN A 63 6.28 -24.83 -3.25
N CYS A 64 5.67 -23.94 -2.45
CA CYS A 64 6.30 -23.35 -1.27
C CYS A 64 6.73 -24.42 -0.28
N LEU A 65 5.88 -25.40 0.01
CA LEU A 65 6.21 -26.55 0.88
C LEU A 65 7.39 -27.36 0.33
N ALA A 66 7.42 -27.65 -0.96
CA ALA A 66 8.47 -28.45 -1.57
C ALA A 66 9.89 -27.86 -1.44
N ARG A 67 9.98 -26.52 -1.32
CA ARG A 67 11.27 -25.81 -1.15
C ARG A 67 11.51 -25.25 0.25
N LEU A 68 10.62 -25.54 1.20
CA LEU A 68 10.66 -24.97 2.55
C LEU A 68 12.00 -25.18 3.26
N GLU A 69 12.55 -26.40 3.20
CA GLU A 69 13.84 -26.72 3.83
C GLU A 69 14.99 -25.88 3.29
N ARG A 70 15.11 -25.85 1.97
CA ARG A 70 16.21 -25.18 1.28
C ARG A 70 16.13 -23.66 1.43
N ASP A 71 14.95 -23.08 1.25
CA ASP A 71 14.78 -21.65 1.01
C ASP A 71 14.29 -20.89 2.25
N VAL A 72 13.91 -21.59 3.32
CA VAL A 72 13.39 -21.02 4.55
C VAL A 72 14.13 -21.55 5.78
N LEU A 73 14.00 -22.85 6.07
CA LEU A 73 14.50 -23.43 7.32
C LEU A 73 16.03 -23.43 7.41
N SER A 74 16.75 -23.53 6.28
CA SER A 74 18.22 -23.40 6.22
C SER A 74 18.71 -22.06 6.77
N HIS A 75 17.90 -21.00 6.72
CA HIS A 75 18.20 -19.68 7.28
C HIS A 75 18.01 -19.61 8.81
N ARG A 76 17.46 -20.65 9.45
CA ARG A 76 17.12 -20.67 10.88
C ARG A 76 16.33 -19.43 11.30
N PRO A 77 15.16 -19.18 10.69
CA PRO A 77 14.38 -17.98 10.94
C PRO A 77 13.80 -17.97 12.37
N ALA A 78 13.74 -16.78 12.99
CA ALA A 78 12.91 -16.55 14.15
C ALA A 78 11.44 -16.37 13.76
N TRP A 79 11.20 -15.84 12.54
CA TRP A 79 9.87 -15.64 11.98
C TRP A 79 9.80 -16.12 10.53
N VAL A 80 8.70 -16.77 10.20
CA VAL A 80 8.32 -17.09 8.81
C VAL A 80 6.98 -16.45 8.50
N VAL A 81 6.97 -15.56 7.52
CA VAL A 81 5.74 -14.95 6.96
C VAL A 81 5.39 -15.71 5.70
N VAL A 82 4.24 -16.39 5.68
CA VAL A 82 3.78 -17.18 4.53
C VAL A 82 2.73 -16.37 3.77
N TYR A 83 3.13 -15.75 2.66
CA TYR A 83 2.25 -14.98 1.78
C TYR A 83 2.17 -15.64 0.40
N ALA A 84 1.28 -16.61 0.27
CA ALA A 84 1.00 -17.37 -0.92
C ALA A 84 -0.50 -17.72 -1.01
N GLY A 85 -0.95 -18.31 -2.10
CA GLY A 85 -2.32 -18.77 -2.30
C GLY A 85 -3.08 -18.08 -3.43
N VAL A 86 -2.59 -16.94 -3.92
CA VAL A 86 -3.22 -16.28 -5.07
C VAL A 86 -3.13 -17.15 -6.33
N ASN A 87 -2.01 -17.84 -6.57
CA ASN A 87 -1.83 -18.73 -7.73
C ASN A 87 -2.62 -20.04 -7.59
N ASP A 88 -2.86 -20.50 -6.36
CA ASP A 88 -3.70 -21.67 -6.08
C ASP A 88 -5.11 -21.45 -6.65
N VAL A 89 -5.62 -20.22 -6.54
CA VAL A 89 -6.90 -19.79 -7.09
C VAL A 89 -6.78 -19.35 -8.56
N TRP A 90 -5.84 -18.48 -8.88
CA TRP A 90 -5.75 -17.86 -10.22
C TRP A 90 -5.46 -18.88 -11.32
N HIS A 91 -4.59 -19.86 -11.03
CA HIS A 91 -4.26 -20.92 -12.00
C HIS A 91 -5.40 -21.93 -12.19
N SER A 92 -6.44 -21.94 -11.33
CA SER A 92 -7.61 -22.79 -11.53
C SER A 92 -8.33 -22.51 -12.87
N THR A 93 -8.25 -21.26 -13.37
CA THR A 93 -8.78 -20.88 -14.68
C THR A 93 -8.11 -21.61 -15.87
N ARG A 94 -6.94 -22.22 -15.65
CA ARG A 94 -6.19 -23.02 -16.62
C ARG A 94 -6.16 -24.51 -16.25
N GLY A 95 -6.87 -24.91 -15.21
CA GLY A 95 -6.84 -26.28 -14.70
C GLY A 95 -5.57 -26.63 -13.89
N GLU A 96 -4.80 -25.63 -13.47
CA GLU A 96 -3.52 -25.78 -12.76
C GLU A 96 -3.60 -25.24 -11.33
N GLY A 97 -4.79 -24.95 -10.80
CA GLY A 97 -4.99 -24.55 -9.42
C GLY A 97 -4.67 -25.67 -8.44
N THR A 98 -4.63 -25.36 -7.16
CA THR A 98 -4.55 -26.34 -6.07
C THR A 98 -5.96 -26.59 -5.54
N ASP A 99 -6.36 -27.82 -5.29
CA ASP A 99 -7.64 -28.06 -4.62
C ASP A 99 -7.59 -27.65 -3.15
N ALA A 100 -8.77 -27.44 -2.56
CA ALA A 100 -8.88 -26.84 -1.24
C ALA A 100 -8.27 -27.72 -0.13
N GLU A 101 -8.30 -29.05 -0.27
CA GLU A 101 -7.74 -29.96 0.72
C GLU A 101 -6.22 -30.02 0.61
N GLU A 102 -5.66 -30.16 -0.57
CA GLU A 102 -4.22 -30.08 -0.80
C GLU A 102 -3.64 -28.75 -0.34
N PHE A 103 -4.38 -27.64 -0.56
CA PHE A 103 -3.99 -26.31 -0.09
C PHE A 103 -3.92 -26.28 1.44
N ARG A 104 -4.96 -26.78 2.12
CA ARG A 104 -5.06 -26.87 3.59
C ARG A 104 -3.93 -27.70 4.17
N GLU A 105 -3.75 -28.93 3.67
CA GLU A 105 -2.73 -29.86 4.13
C GLU A 105 -1.32 -29.29 3.95
N SER A 106 -1.04 -28.74 2.78
CA SER A 106 0.28 -28.14 2.48
C SER A 106 0.56 -26.94 3.37
N LEU A 107 -0.43 -26.07 3.62
CA LEU A 107 -0.27 -24.91 4.49
C LEU A 107 -0.04 -25.32 5.94
N HIS A 108 -0.81 -26.29 6.43
CA HIS A 108 -0.65 -26.84 7.78
C HIS A 108 0.74 -27.48 7.96
N GLU A 109 1.21 -28.25 6.98
CA GLU A 109 2.55 -28.84 7.01
C GLU A 109 3.66 -27.78 7.03
N ILE A 110 3.53 -26.68 6.27
CA ILE A 110 4.45 -25.54 6.32
C ILE A 110 4.52 -25.00 7.75
N VAL A 111 3.37 -24.74 8.38
CA VAL A 111 3.32 -24.19 9.74
C VAL A 111 3.98 -25.13 10.72
N THR A 112 3.59 -26.41 10.71
CA THR A 112 4.11 -27.43 11.61
C THR A 112 5.63 -27.52 11.51
N ARG A 113 6.17 -27.64 10.30
CA ARG A 113 7.62 -27.74 10.12
C ARG A 113 8.37 -26.48 10.54
N CYS A 114 7.82 -25.30 10.32
CA CYS A 114 8.43 -24.06 10.80
C CYS A 114 8.45 -24.01 12.33
N GLN A 115 7.35 -24.37 13.00
CA GLN A 115 7.25 -24.40 14.46
C GLN A 115 8.16 -25.46 15.08
N ASP A 116 8.28 -26.65 14.48
CA ASP A 116 9.20 -27.71 14.90
C ASP A 116 10.68 -27.25 14.83
N HIS A 117 11.00 -26.30 13.94
CA HIS A 117 12.32 -25.66 13.85
C HIS A 117 12.46 -24.44 14.76
N GLY A 118 11.49 -24.15 15.61
CA GLY A 118 11.50 -23.05 16.58
C GLY A 118 11.11 -21.69 16.01
N ALA A 119 10.65 -21.60 14.76
CA ALA A 119 10.19 -20.36 14.16
C ALA A 119 8.75 -20.03 14.55
N ARG A 120 8.47 -18.76 14.82
CA ARG A 120 7.10 -18.24 14.85
C ARG A 120 6.58 -18.06 13.44
N VAL A 121 5.31 -18.38 13.22
CA VAL A 121 4.70 -18.30 11.88
C VAL A 121 3.62 -17.24 11.84
N CYS A 122 3.64 -16.44 10.79
CA CYS A 122 2.58 -15.52 10.42
C CYS A 122 2.01 -15.95 9.06
N LEU A 123 0.78 -16.46 9.06
CA LEU A 123 0.05 -16.73 7.83
C LEU A 123 -0.59 -15.45 7.31
N VAL A 124 -0.59 -15.30 5.99
CA VAL A 124 -1.16 -14.14 5.31
C VAL A 124 -2.23 -14.61 4.35
N THR A 125 -3.45 -14.06 4.46
CA THR A 125 -4.50 -14.41 3.49
C THR A 125 -4.11 -13.96 2.08
N PRO A 126 -4.47 -14.74 1.03
CA PRO A 126 -4.23 -14.37 -0.36
C PRO A 126 -4.79 -12.97 -0.67
N GLY A 127 -4.04 -12.16 -1.45
CA GLY A 127 -4.41 -10.77 -1.70
C GLY A 127 -5.60 -10.61 -2.65
N LEU A 128 -5.35 -10.15 -3.87
CA LEU A 128 -6.39 -9.78 -4.84
C LEU A 128 -6.26 -10.56 -6.15
N ILE A 129 -7.41 -10.79 -6.80
CA ILE A 129 -7.53 -11.12 -8.23
C ILE A 129 -8.60 -10.18 -8.78
N GLY A 130 -8.20 -8.96 -9.13
CA GLY A 130 -9.06 -7.83 -9.46
C GLY A 130 -9.28 -6.88 -8.28
N GLU A 131 -9.55 -5.60 -8.59
CA GLU A 131 -9.65 -4.52 -7.60
C GLU A 131 -11.06 -4.00 -7.37
N LYS A 132 -12.08 -4.62 -7.96
CA LYS A 132 -13.47 -4.28 -7.67
C LYS A 132 -13.84 -4.76 -6.25
N THR A 133 -14.65 -3.96 -5.56
CA THR A 133 -15.01 -4.20 -4.16
C THR A 133 -16.47 -4.60 -3.97
N ASP A 134 -17.18 -4.81 -5.08
CA ASP A 134 -18.61 -5.17 -5.14
C ASP A 134 -18.85 -6.69 -5.29
N GLY A 135 -17.77 -7.50 -5.23
CA GLY A 135 -17.82 -8.95 -5.42
C GLY A 135 -17.97 -9.41 -6.87
N SER A 136 -17.79 -8.51 -7.84
CA SER A 136 -17.94 -8.81 -9.26
C SER A 136 -16.66 -9.28 -9.96
N ASN A 137 -15.53 -9.41 -9.24
CA ASN A 137 -14.36 -10.12 -9.78
C ASN A 137 -14.65 -11.62 -9.84
N SER A 138 -14.32 -12.25 -10.96
CA SER A 138 -14.76 -13.65 -11.26
C SER A 138 -14.28 -14.69 -10.26
N LEU A 139 -13.18 -14.43 -9.54
CA LEU A 139 -12.57 -15.37 -8.59
C LEU A 139 -12.70 -14.95 -7.12
N ASP A 140 -13.45 -13.87 -6.81
CA ASP A 140 -13.60 -13.39 -5.43
C ASP A 140 -14.11 -14.47 -4.48
N ALA A 141 -15.18 -15.17 -4.85
CA ALA A 141 -15.76 -16.21 -3.99
C ALA A 141 -14.78 -17.37 -3.70
N GLN A 142 -13.96 -17.75 -4.69
CA GLN A 142 -12.95 -18.79 -4.50
C GLN A 142 -11.80 -18.27 -3.66
N LEU A 143 -11.36 -17.03 -3.88
CA LEU A 143 -10.28 -16.40 -3.13
C LEU A 143 -10.69 -16.18 -1.66
N ASP A 144 -11.96 -15.85 -1.41
CA ASP A 144 -12.52 -15.76 -0.05
C ASP A 144 -12.52 -17.12 0.65
N ALA A 145 -12.92 -18.19 -0.06
CA ALA A 145 -12.88 -19.54 0.50
C ALA A 145 -11.46 -20.01 0.87
N TYR A 146 -10.44 -19.67 0.04
CA TYR A 146 -9.05 -19.98 0.36
C TYR A 146 -8.51 -19.10 1.49
N SER A 147 -8.98 -17.86 1.59
CA SER A 147 -8.68 -17.01 2.75
C SER A 147 -9.27 -17.56 4.05
N ASP A 148 -10.46 -18.16 3.99
CA ASP A 148 -11.06 -18.83 5.15
C ASP A 148 -10.23 -20.05 5.59
N ILE A 149 -9.68 -20.83 4.65
CA ILE A 149 -8.76 -21.92 4.98
C ILE A 149 -7.49 -21.39 5.68
N VAL A 150 -6.92 -20.27 5.22
CA VAL A 150 -5.76 -19.66 5.88
C VAL A 150 -6.08 -19.26 7.31
N ARG A 151 -7.26 -18.66 7.56
CA ARG A 151 -7.72 -18.27 8.91
C ARG A 151 -7.90 -19.49 9.81
N GLU A 152 -8.52 -20.53 9.27
CA GLU A 152 -8.74 -21.79 10.00
C GLU A 152 -7.42 -22.48 10.36
N VAL A 153 -6.48 -22.59 9.42
CA VAL A 153 -5.14 -23.17 9.69
C VAL A 153 -4.38 -22.33 10.72
N ALA A 154 -4.47 -20.99 10.64
CA ALA A 154 -3.84 -20.12 11.61
C ALA A 154 -4.37 -20.37 13.04
N ASP A 155 -5.69 -20.50 13.18
CA ASP A 155 -6.35 -20.76 14.48
C ASP A 155 -5.99 -22.15 15.02
N LEU A 156 -6.07 -23.18 14.18
CA LEU A 156 -5.79 -24.56 14.57
C LEU A 156 -4.32 -24.79 14.97
N ALA A 157 -3.38 -24.11 14.33
CA ALA A 157 -1.95 -24.25 14.57
C ALA A 157 -1.39 -23.22 15.57
N ASP A 158 -2.24 -22.43 16.21
CA ASP A 158 -1.86 -21.32 17.11
C ASP A 158 -0.77 -20.44 16.48
N SER A 159 -0.96 -20.12 15.20
CA SER A 159 -0.05 -19.24 14.45
C SER A 159 -0.64 -17.83 14.30
N HIS A 160 0.24 -16.86 14.04
CA HIS A 160 -0.22 -15.49 13.80
C HIS A 160 -0.88 -15.36 12.43
N LEU A 161 -1.79 -14.40 12.31
CA LEU A 161 -2.52 -14.10 11.07
C LEU A 161 -2.45 -12.62 10.71
N VAL A 162 -2.09 -12.34 9.47
CA VAL A 162 -2.34 -11.06 8.80
C VAL A 162 -3.46 -11.27 7.79
N ASP A 163 -4.65 -10.74 8.07
CA ASP A 163 -5.79 -10.82 7.15
C ASP A 163 -5.68 -9.78 6.06
N LEU A 164 -4.70 -9.96 5.18
CA LEU A 164 -4.35 -8.98 4.15
C LEU A 164 -5.49 -8.75 3.15
N ARG A 165 -6.30 -9.80 2.85
CA ARG A 165 -7.45 -9.63 1.96
C ARG A 165 -8.48 -8.64 2.51
N VAL A 166 -8.80 -8.72 3.80
CA VAL A 166 -9.70 -7.78 4.46
C VAL A 166 -9.11 -6.36 4.45
N GLU A 167 -7.82 -6.23 4.76
CA GLU A 167 -7.13 -4.93 4.76
C GLU A 167 -7.15 -4.30 3.35
N LEU A 168 -6.78 -5.06 2.30
CA LEU A 168 -6.78 -4.58 0.91
C LEU A 168 -8.17 -4.19 0.42
N LEU A 169 -9.20 -5.01 0.67
CA LEU A 169 -10.58 -4.69 0.29
C LEU A 169 -11.11 -3.47 1.05
N SER A 170 -10.78 -3.33 2.34
CA SER A 170 -11.15 -2.16 3.13
C SER A 170 -10.50 -0.89 2.58
N HIS A 171 -9.23 -0.96 2.22
CA HIS A 171 -8.51 0.14 1.59
C HIS A 171 -9.11 0.50 0.22
N LEU A 172 -9.33 -0.48 -0.66
CA LEU A 172 -9.92 -0.28 -1.98
C LEU A 172 -11.32 0.34 -1.92
N ARG A 173 -12.17 -0.01 -0.94
CA ARG A 173 -13.48 0.64 -0.78
C ARG A 173 -13.37 2.15 -0.61
N LYS A 174 -12.30 2.64 0.00
CA LYS A 174 -12.05 4.08 0.20
C LYS A 174 -11.49 4.75 -1.06
N ILE A 175 -10.56 4.10 -1.76
CA ILE A 175 -9.78 4.74 -2.83
C ILE A 175 -10.21 4.35 -4.25
N ASN A 176 -11.07 3.32 -4.39
CA ASN A 176 -11.63 2.86 -5.68
C ASN A 176 -13.16 2.92 -5.73
N PRO A 177 -13.81 4.07 -5.45
CA PRO A 177 -15.27 4.18 -5.41
C PRO A 177 -15.95 3.93 -6.76
N VAL A 178 -15.20 4.02 -7.85
CA VAL A 178 -15.70 3.77 -9.23
C VAL A 178 -15.57 2.32 -9.68
N GLY A 179 -14.98 1.44 -8.85
CA GLY A 179 -14.87 0.01 -9.13
C GLY A 179 -13.97 -0.33 -10.32
N ARG A 180 -12.81 0.34 -10.47
CA ARG A 180 -11.82 -0.03 -11.49
C ARG A 180 -11.34 -1.46 -11.24
N PRO A 181 -11.12 -2.27 -12.28
CA PRO A 181 -10.72 -3.67 -12.13
C PRO A 181 -9.24 -3.86 -11.78
N HIS A 182 -8.39 -2.86 -12.00
CA HIS A 182 -6.93 -2.87 -11.72
C HIS A 182 -6.35 -1.45 -11.76
N SER A 183 -5.05 -1.31 -11.52
CA SER A 183 -4.25 -0.07 -11.62
C SER A 183 -4.52 0.97 -10.51
N ILE A 184 -5.11 0.57 -9.40
CA ILE A 184 -5.22 1.38 -8.19
C ILE A 184 -4.06 1.02 -7.25
N ILE A 185 -3.97 -0.23 -6.80
CA ILE A 185 -2.87 -0.76 -5.96
C ILE A 185 -2.15 -1.95 -6.59
N THR A 186 -2.63 -2.42 -7.75
CA THR A 186 -1.98 -3.45 -8.56
C THR A 186 -1.72 -2.94 -9.96
N THR A 187 -0.88 -3.63 -10.72
CA THR A 187 -0.65 -3.35 -12.15
C THR A 187 -1.67 -4.03 -13.05
N ASP A 188 -2.10 -5.23 -12.68
CA ASP A 188 -2.89 -6.15 -13.51
C ASP A 188 -4.06 -6.81 -12.76
N GLY A 189 -4.34 -6.35 -11.53
CA GLY A 189 -5.34 -6.92 -10.64
C GLY A 189 -4.77 -7.91 -9.63
N VAL A 190 -3.48 -8.29 -9.74
CA VAL A 190 -2.80 -9.26 -8.86
C VAL A 190 -1.48 -8.68 -8.32
N HIS A 191 -0.56 -8.30 -9.21
CA HIS A 191 0.78 -7.85 -8.85
C HIS A 191 0.76 -6.39 -8.37
N LEU A 192 1.35 -6.14 -7.20
CA LEU A 192 1.35 -4.82 -6.57
C LEU A 192 2.08 -3.79 -7.43
N ASN A 193 1.49 -2.60 -7.55
CA ASN A 193 2.18 -1.40 -8.00
C ASN A 193 2.85 -0.68 -6.81
N ALA A 194 3.43 0.50 -7.02
CA ALA A 194 4.11 1.25 -5.97
C ALA A 194 3.19 1.53 -4.76
N SER A 195 1.94 1.97 -5.00
CA SER A 195 0.97 2.23 -3.92
C SER A 195 0.60 0.96 -3.16
N GLY A 196 0.41 -0.16 -3.87
CA GLY A 196 0.14 -1.46 -3.25
C GLY A 196 1.31 -1.97 -2.43
N ASN A 197 2.54 -1.82 -2.92
CA ASN A 197 3.74 -2.18 -2.17
C ASN A 197 3.87 -1.38 -0.87
N GLN A 198 3.62 -0.07 -0.91
CA GLN A 198 3.61 0.77 0.30
C GLN A 198 2.53 0.31 1.29
N PHE A 199 1.31 0.07 0.81
CA PHE A 199 0.21 -0.39 1.66
C PHE A 199 0.56 -1.71 2.36
N VAL A 200 1.01 -2.70 1.60
CA VAL A 200 1.35 -4.03 2.13
C VAL A 200 2.55 -3.98 3.09
N SER A 201 3.57 -3.18 2.77
CA SER A 201 4.69 -2.92 3.69
C SER A 201 4.19 -2.33 5.01
N GLY A 202 3.31 -1.32 4.96
CA GLY A 202 2.71 -0.72 6.16
C GLY A 202 1.90 -1.71 6.99
N VAL A 203 1.20 -2.68 6.36
CA VAL A 203 0.52 -3.76 7.09
C VAL A 203 1.52 -4.61 7.87
N PHE A 204 2.64 -5.01 7.26
CA PHE A 204 3.66 -5.79 7.96
C PHE A 204 4.41 -4.95 9.02
N SER A 205 4.69 -3.68 8.74
CA SER A 205 5.31 -2.79 9.73
C SER A 205 4.43 -2.66 10.98
N ARG A 206 3.11 -2.50 10.82
CA ARG A 206 2.16 -2.51 11.95
C ARG A 206 2.16 -3.83 12.70
N PHE A 207 2.13 -4.94 11.97
CA PHE A 207 2.13 -6.27 12.58
C PHE A 207 3.37 -6.50 13.44
N PHE A 208 4.55 -6.11 12.96
CA PHE A 208 5.82 -6.26 13.67
C PHE A 208 6.16 -5.12 14.64
N GLY A 209 5.30 -4.11 14.79
CA GLY A 209 5.50 -3.01 15.72
C GLY A 209 6.46 -1.91 15.23
N PHE A 210 6.81 -1.90 13.95
CA PHE A 210 7.66 -0.88 13.31
C PHE A 210 6.82 0.22 12.63
N ASP A 211 5.73 0.64 13.26
CA ASP A 211 4.82 1.60 12.66
C ASP A 211 4.71 2.88 13.50
N GLU A 212 4.83 4.02 12.86
CA GLU A 212 4.55 5.33 13.45
C GLU A 212 3.03 5.63 13.56
N GLY A 213 2.18 4.62 13.47
CA GLY A 213 0.72 4.76 13.39
C GLY A 213 0.18 4.28 12.03
N PRO A 214 -1.13 4.21 11.81
CA PRO A 214 -1.68 3.64 10.59
C PRO A 214 -1.10 4.35 9.35
N ALA A 215 -0.62 3.57 8.38
CA ALA A 215 -0.07 4.09 7.12
C ALA A 215 -1.09 4.99 6.38
N ASP A 216 -2.37 4.90 6.75
CA ASP A 216 -3.46 5.78 6.31
C ASP A 216 -3.51 7.13 7.08
N SER A 217 -2.66 7.34 8.12
CA SER A 217 -2.73 8.57 8.94
C SER A 217 -1.88 9.71 8.41
N LYS A 218 -0.81 9.43 7.68
CA LYS A 218 0.05 10.48 7.11
C LYS A 218 -0.27 10.71 5.65
N ILE A 219 -0.37 11.98 5.31
CA ILE A 219 -0.54 12.45 3.93
C ILE A 219 0.52 13.49 3.60
N LEU A 220 0.90 13.55 2.35
CA LEU A 220 1.78 14.60 1.88
C LEU A 220 0.96 15.79 1.37
N ARG A 221 1.25 16.96 1.92
CA ARG A 221 0.75 18.24 1.43
C ARG A 221 1.80 18.89 0.53
N HIS A 222 1.46 19.04 -0.74
CA HIS A 222 2.25 19.74 -1.74
C HIS A 222 1.62 21.11 -1.95
N ILE A 223 2.22 22.13 -1.34
CA ILE A 223 1.74 23.51 -1.41
C ILE A 223 2.40 24.19 -2.58
N VAL A 224 1.60 24.81 -3.43
CA VAL A 224 2.04 25.58 -4.58
C VAL A 224 1.46 26.97 -4.53
N LEU A 225 2.30 27.98 -4.49
CA LEU A 225 1.88 29.37 -4.53
C LEU A 225 2.29 30.01 -5.85
N PHE A 226 1.37 30.77 -6.47
CA PHE A 226 1.63 31.48 -7.71
C PHE A 226 1.58 32.99 -7.51
N ARG A 227 2.63 33.66 -8.03
CA ARG A 227 2.66 35.08 -8.35
C ARG A 227 2.58 35.21 -9.86
N PHE A 228 1.43 35.68 -10.34
CA PHE A 228 1.22 35.90 -11.76
C PHE A 228 1.84 37.18 -12.23
N ARG A 229 2.23 37.24 -13.51
CA ARG A 229 2.67 38.47 -14.18
C ARG A 229 1.55 39.50 -14.20
N PRO A 230 1.86 40.82 -14.11
CA PRO A 230 0.84 41.87 -14.06
C PRO A 230 -0.12 41.86 -15.26
N GLU A 231 0.36 41.45 -16.43
CA GLU A 231 -0.42 41.38 -17.67
C GLU A 231 -1.38 40.17 -17.74
N THR A 232 -1.30 39.27 -16.80
CA THR A 232 -2.19 38.09 -16.77
C THR A 232 -3.61 38.48 -16.36
N THR A 233 -4.55 38.36 -17.28
CA THR A 233 -5.94 38.78 -17.06
C THR A 233 -6.66 37.88 -16.06
N ALA A 234 -7.72 38.37 -15.41
CA ALA A 234 -8.56 37.58 -14.49
C ALA A 234 -9.16 36.36 -15.20
N ALA A 235 -9.60 36.49 -16.45
CA ALA A 235 -10.12 35.37 -17.22
C ALA A 235 -9.07 34.27 -17.49
N THR A 236 -7.81 34.69 -17.72
CA THR A 236 -6.71 33.73 -17.87
C THR A 236 -6.42 33.01 -16.56
N LYS A 237 -6.38 33.73 -15.44
CA LYS A 237 -6.17 33.14 -14.11
C LYS A 237 -7.25 32.10 -13.78
N ALA A 238 -8.53 32.43 -13.98
CA ALA A 238 -9.63 31.50 -13.78
C ALA A 238 -9.50 30.20 -14.62
N ARG A 239 -9.09 30.33 -15.89
CA ARG A 239 -8.82 29.15 -16.73
C ARG A 239 -7.65 28.29 -16.23
N LEU A 240 -6.63 28.93 -15.66
CA LEU A 240 -5.50 28.21 -15.08
C LEU A 240 -5.88 27.52 -13.78
N ASP A 241 -6.71 28.16 -12.95
CA ASP A 241 -7.29 27.56 -11.74
C ASP A 241 -8.12 26.31 -12.09
N ASP A 242 -9.03 26.43 -13.07
CA ASP A 242 -9.83 25.29 -13.56
C ASP A 242 -8.95 24.15 -14.09
N ALA A 243 -7.91 24.48 -14.86
CA ALA A 243 -6.98 23.48 -15.39
C ALA A 243 -6.19 22.79 -14.29
N PHE A 244 -5.79 23.50 -13.22
CA PHE A 244 -5.13 22.93 -12.05
C PHE A 244 -6.07 21.97 -11.31
N MET A 245 -7.29 22.41 -11.02
CA MET A 245 -8.30 21.60 -10.33
C MET A 245 -8.64 20.30 -11.07
N GLN A 246 -8.62 20.32 -12.42
CA GLN A 246 -8.85 19.14 -13.24
C GLN A 246 -7.75 18.08 -13.11
N LEU A 247 -6.56 18.40 -12.60
CA LEU A 247 -5.52 17.39 -12.38
C LEU A 247 -5.96 16.29 -11.43
N LYS A 248 -6.84 16.61 -10.45
CA LYS A 248 -7.42 15.61 -9.54
C LYS A 248 -8.12 14.46 -10.28
N THR A 249 -8.84 14.76 -11.35
CA THR A 249 -9.60 13.74 -12.11
C THR A 249 -8.75 13.02 -13.15
N LYS A 250 -7.58 13.59 -13.50
CA LYS A 250 -6.70 13.09 -14.56
C LYS A 250 -5.51 12.30 -14.03
N ILE A 251 -5.15 12.50 -12.76
CA ILE A 251 -3.96 11.90 -12.15
C ILE A 251 -4.41 11.10 -10.92
N PRO A 252 -4.34 9.76 -10.98
CA PRO A 252 -4.85 8.87 -9.93
C PRO A 252 -4.18 9.05 -8.57
N GLU A 253 -2.92 9.51 -8.56
CA GLU A 253 -2.13 9.73 -7.35
C GLU A 253 -2.64 10.89 -6.50
N VAL A 254 -3.42 11.81 -7.09
CA VAL A 254 -3.93 13.00 -6.41
C VAL A 254 -5.18 12.65 -5.58
N ILE A 255 -5.10 12.76 -4.25
CA ILE A 255 -6.23 12.56 -3.33
C ILE A 255 -7.20 13.75 -3.41
N SER A 256 -6.66 14.97 -3.26
CA SER A 256 -7.44 16.20 -3.29
C SER A 256 -6.62 17.36 -3.80
N ILE A 257 -7.30 18.37 -4.31
CA ILE A 257 -6.73 19.69 -4.59
C ILE A 257 -7.64 20.72 -3.93
N GLU A 258 -7.05 21.56 -3.11
CA GLU A 258 -7.68 22.75 -2.55
C GLU A 258 -7.05 23.98 -3.20
N ALA A 259 -7.81 25.00 -3.53
CA ALA A 259 -7.35 26.22 -4.16
C ALA A 259 -7.99 27.44 -3.56
N GLY A 260 -7.25 28.55 -3.53
CA GLY A 260 -7.77 29.82 -3.06
C GLY A 260 -6.90 31.02 -3.43
N THR A 261 -7.51 32.19 -3.32
CA THR A 261 -6.79 33.46 -3.48
C THR A 261 -6.37 33.99 -2.13
N ASN A 262 -5.22 34.68 -2.09
CA ASN A 262 -4.73 35.29 -0.86
C ASN A 262 -5.68 36.39 -0.35
N ASN A 263 -6.07 36.28 0.90
CA ASN A 263 -6.88 37.25 1.63
C ASN A 263 -6.24 37.67 2.96
N SER A 264 -4.94 37.38 3.17
CA SER A 264 -4.25 37.72 4.41
C SER A 264 -4.09 39.25 4.55
N PRO A 265 -4.49 39.82 5.70
CA PRO A 265 -4.30 41.24 5.98
C PRO A 265 -2.87 41.60 6.42
N GLU A 266 -1.98 40.62 6.62
CA GLU A 266 -0.65 40.83 7.22
C GLU A 266 0.37 41.46 6.27
N GLY A 267 0.10 41.47 4.94
CA GLY A 267 1.01 42.05 3.94
C GLY A 267 2.29 41.24 3.69
N LEU A 268 2.36 39.98 4.15
CA LEU A 268 3.55 39.12 4.10
C LEU A 268 3.53 38.13 2.93
N SER A 269 2.64 38.33 1.96
CA SER A 269 2.44 37.36 0.85
C SER A 269 3.53 37.36 -0.21
N ASP A 270 4.51 38.26 -0.17
CA ASP A 270 5.56 38.46 -1.22
C ASP A 270 4.95 38.51 -2.65
N GLY A 271 3.73 39.03 -2.78
CA GLY A 271 3.00 39.12 -4.05
C GLY A 271 2.40 37.81 -4.56
N PHE A 272 2.48 36.72 -3.83
CA PHE A 272 1.74 35.50 -4.15
C PHE A 272 0.25 35.73 -3.93
N THR A 273 -0.55 35.44 -4.94
CA THR A 273 -1.98 35.73 -4.98
C THR A 273 -2.86 34.50 -5.03
N HIS A 274 -2.33 33.37 -5.44
CA HIS A 274 -3.07 32.11 -5.55
C HIS A 274 -2.29 31.00 -4.85
N GLY A 275 -3.00 30.19 -4.08
CA GLY A 275 -2.46 29.04 -3.37
C GLY A 275 -3.23 27.77 -3.71
N TYR A 276 -2.49 26.68 -3.82
CA TYR A 276 -3.02 25.34 -4.06
C TYR A 276 -2.38 24.39 -3.06
N VAL A 277 -3.18 23.47 -2.53
CA VAL A 277 -2.71 22.36 -1.71
C VAL A 277 -3.10 21.08 -2.42
N VAL A 278 -2.13 20.38 -2.96
CA VAL A 278 -2.33 19.05 -3.53
C VAL A 278 -1.99 18.02 -2.47
N THR A 279 -2.90 17.09 -2.23
CA THR A 279 -2.73 16.03 -1.24
C THR A 279 -2.41 14.72 -1.93
N PHE A 280 -1.36 14.06 -1.46
CA PHE A 280 -0.95 12.72 -1.87
C PHE A 280 -0.91 11.79 -0.66
N ARG A 281 -1.01 10.48 -0.88
CA ARG A 281 -0.81 9.49 0.19
C ARG A 281 0.63 9.43 0.66
N SER A 282 1.58 9.71 -0.25
CA SER A 282 3.01 9.50 0.00
C SER A 282 3.90 10.37 -0.88
N GLU A 283 5.18 10.40 -0.55
CA GLU A 283 6.22 11.00 -1.40
C GLU A 283 6.33 10.29 -2.77
N ASN A 284 6.03 8.99 -2.81
CA ASN A 284 6.03 8.24 -4.07
C ASN A 284 4.89 8.66 -4.99
N ASP A 285 3.68 8.89 -4.48
CA ASP A 285 2.57 9.43 -5.27
C ASP A 285 2.94 10.79 -5.89
N ARG A 286 3.59 11.66 -5.11
CA ARG A 286 4.13 12.93 -5.63
C ARG A 286 5.21 12.69 -6.70
N ALA A 287 6.09 11.70 -6.50
CA ALA A 287 7.13 11.38 -7.47
C ALA A 287 6.56 10.88 -8.81
N LEU A 288 5.41 10.18 -8.78
CA LEU A 288 4.67 9.78 -9.98
C LEU A 288 3.92 10.96 -10.61
N TYR A 289 3.36 11.87 -9.79
CA TYR A 289 2.64 13.07 -10.23
C TYR A 289 3.55 14.03 -11.00
N LEU A 290 4.76 14.30 -10.51
CA LEU A 290 5.65 15.33 -11.10
C LEU A 290 5.97 15.08 -12.59
N PRO A 291 6.34 13.86 -13.05
CA PRO A 291 6.57 13.59 -14.46
C PRO A 291 5.28 13.24 -15.23
N HIS A 292 4.11 13.16 -14.58
CA HIS A 292 2.86 12.74 -15.23
C HIS A 292 2.52 13.65 -16.44
N PRO A 293 2.12 13.10 -17.59
CA PRO A 293 1.87 13.89 -18.80
C PRO A 293 0.86 15.04 -18.61
N GLU A 294 -0.21 14.82 -17.83
CA GLU A 294 -1.21 15.87 -17.58
C GLU A 294 -0.65 16.99 -16.69
N HIS A 295 0.21 16.67 -15.70
CA HIS A 295 0.91 17.67 -14.91
C HIS A 295 1.88 18.48 -15.79
N GLN A 296 2.66 17.83 -16.66
CA GLN A 296 3.58 18.52 -17.58
C GLN A 296 2.86 19.43 -18.59
N LYS A 297 1.66 19.01 -19.05
CA LYS A 297 0.80 19.88 -19.88
C LYS A 297 0.38 21.13 -19.10
N PHE A 298 -0.04 20.96 -17.85
CA PHE A 298 -0.42 22.09 -16.99
C PHE A 298 0.79 23.02 -16.74
N VAL A 299 1.96 22.48 -16.40
CA VAL A 299 3.20 23.28 -16.22
C VAL A 299 3.51 24.10 -17.46
N THR A 300 3.40 23.51 -18.65
CA THR A 300 3.61 24.21 -19.92
C THR A 300 2.58 25.32 -20.14
N LEU A 301 1.33 25.09 -19.74
CA LEU A 301 0.24 26.06 -19.86
C LEU A 301 0.43 27.26 -18.91
N VAL A 302 0.82 27.01 -17.66
CA VAL A 302 0.89 28.08 -16.63
C VAL A 302 2.18 28.89 -16.70
N LYS A 303 3.30 28.27 -17.06
CA LYS A 303 4.65 28.84 -17.04
C LYS A 303 4.77 30.23 -17.72
N PRO A 304 4.16 30.54 -18.89
CA PRO A 304 4.22 31.86 -19.52
C PRO A 304 3.58 32.97 -18.69
N HIS A 305 2.64 32.62 -17.79
CA HIS A 305 1.86 33.57 -17.00
C HIS A 305 2.41 33.79 -15.59
N LEU A 306 3.41 33.00 -15.18
CA LEU A 306 4.02 33.11 -13.85
C LEU A 306 5.20 34.05 -13.85
N GLU A 307 5.22 34.93 -12.85
CA GLU A 307 6.42 35.67 -12.46
C GLU A 307 7.27 34.83 -11.51
N LYS A 308 6.61 34.15 -10.51
CA LYS A 308 7.25 33.30 -9.52
C LYS A 308 6.30 32.18 -9.11
N ALA A 309 6.84 31.02 -8.87
CA ALA A 309 6.18 29.93 -8.17
C ALA A 309 7.00 29.56 -6.92
N LEU A 310 6.30 29.18 -5.84
CA LEU A 310 6.90 28.60 -4.65
C LEU A 310 6.26 27.25 -4.42
N VAL A 311 7.08 26.26 -4.13
CA VAL A 311 6.62 24.91 -3.78
C VAL A 311 7.19 24.56 -2.42
N PHE A 312 6.32 24.01 -1.54
CA PHE A 312 6.70 23.57 -0.22
C PHE A 312 5.93 22.28 0.12
N ASP A 313 6.67 21.25 0.50
CA ASP A 313 6.12 19.93 0.79
C ASP A 313 6.33 19.55 2.26
N PHE A 314 5.34 18.90 2.86
CA PHE A 314 5.47 18.31 4.19
C PHE A 314 4.52 17.13 4.38
N MET A 315 4.92 16.20 5.27
CA MET A 315 4.05 15.13 5.75
C MET A 315 3.26 15.61 6.95
N THR A 316 1.97 15.27 7.01
CA THR A 316 1.10 15.55 8.15
C THR A 316 0.15 14.40 8.39
N GLU A 317 -0.43 14.31 9.59
CA GLU A 317 -1.52 13.37 9.84
C GLU A 317 -2.72 13.70 8.93
N ALA A 318 -3.37 12.66 8.40
CA ALA A 318 -4.65 12.82 7.72
C ALA A 318 -5.69 13.33 8.73
N ASP A 319 -6.43 14.38 8.40
CA ASP A 319 -7.53 14.84 9.23
C ASP A 319 -8.49 13.66 9.46
N GLN A 320 -8.55 13.19 10.70
CA GLN A 320 -9.63 12.32 11.18
C GLN A 320 -10.88 13.21 11.09
N GLY A 321 -11.67 13.02 10.03
CA GLY A 321 -12.81 13.90 9.73
C GLY A 321 -13.56 14.26 11.01
N ILE A 322 -13.77 15.55 11.22
CA ILE A 322 -14.62 16.06 12.29
C ILE A 322 -15.93 15.29 12.21
N ASP A 323 -16.14 14.42 13.20
CA ASP A 323 -17.35 13.63 13.33
C ASP A 323 -18.53 14.59 13.34
N SER A 324 -19.32 14.60 12.28
CA SER A 324 -20.52 15.40 12.14
C SER A 324 -21.66 14.81 12.97
N SER A 325 -21.41 14.61 14.26
CA SER A 325 -22.44 14.36 15.26
C SER A 325 -22.76 15.65 16.03
N ILE A 326 -23.18 16.70 15.32
CA ILE A 326 -24.05 17.69 15.93
C ILE A 326 -25.48 17.19 15.70
N SER A 327 -25.92 16.34 16.62
CA SER A 327 -27.35 16.07 16.78
C SER A 327 -28.05 17.41 17.02
N SER A 328 -28.90 17.80 16.11
CA SER A 328 -29.95 18.77 16.36
C SER A 328 -30.85 18.22 17.47
N SER A 329 -30.62 18.67 18.69
CA SER A 329 -31.65 18.74 19.72
C SER A 329 -32.20 20.15 19.66
N ASP A 330 -33.36 20.30 19.03
CA ASP A 330 -34.58 20.97 19.54
C ASP A 330 -35.66 20.86 18.49
#